data_4deaf17bb5c13f7aff744c0c56b3bb30
#
_entry.id   4deaf17bb5c13f7aff744c0c56b3bb30
#
_cell.length_a   1.000
_cell.length_b   1.000
_cell.length_c   1.000
_cell.angle_alpha   90.00
_cell.angle_beta   90.00
_cell.angle_gamma   90.00
#
_symmetry.space_group_name_H-M   'P 1'
#
loop_
_entity.id
_entity.type
_entity.pdbx_description
1 polymer ?
#
loop_
_entity_poly.entity_id
_entity_poly.type
_entity_poly.pdbx_seq_one_letter_code
_entity_poly.pdbx_strand_id
1 'polypeptide(L)'
;MKCPRCTLSHIRKNGRQRGKQNYMCVDCKRQFIESYDRKGYTEDIKSECLEMYVNDSGFRAIERVKKVHHTTVINWVKQLGSTLPDTPYRSEIPEVTEVDELETFVGFKKNKIWLWTVVNHSVAGIIAWVLGDRSSETFKHLWMMIKCWQSYFYVTDGYPVYPCFISNKDHIVSKTYMTRVEGENSRLRHYLARLHRKTFCYSKTEQMLKYSIRLVIHYLHYGSVALRALCARKFEAIA
;
A
#
# COMPACT_ATOMS: atom_id res chain seq x y z
N MET A 1 24.12 36.12 5.51
CA MET A 1 22.87 35.33 5.52
C MET A 1 22.02 35.70 4.32
N LYS A 2 21.39 34.75 3.62
CA LYS A 2 20.51 35.01 2.47
C LYS A 2 19.07 34.57 2.76
N CYS A 3 18.10 35.29 2.18
CA CYS A 3 16.70 34.92 2.30
C CYS A 3 16.44 33.55 1.64
N PRO A 4 15.78 32.59 2.32
CA PRO A 4 15.54 31.26 1.77
C PRO A 4 14.48 31.22 0.64
N ARG A 5 13.81 32.36 0.36
CA ARG A 5 12.82 32.47 -0.71
C ARG A 5 13.34 33.15 -1.97
N CYS A 6 13.99 34.33 -1.82
CA CYS A 6 14.42 35.16 -2.94
C CYS A 6 15.97 35.23 -3.07
N THR A 7 16.69 34.55 -2.19
CA THR A 7 18.18 34.49 -2.14
C THR A 7 18.90 35.81 -1.90
N LEU A 8 18.19 36.94 -1.84
CA LEU A 8 18.75 38.26 -1.57
C LEU A 8 19.25 38.37 -0.13
N SER A 9 20.26 39.24 0.10
CA SER A 9 20.91 39.44 1.41
C SER A 9 20.33 40.60 2.21
N HIS A 10 19.33 41.32 1.68
CA HIS A 10 18.71 42.46 2.33
C HIS A 10 17.73 42.01 3.40
N ILE A 11 18.23 41.69 4.59
CA ILE A 11 17.50 41.13 5.72
C ILE A 11 17.64 41.97 6.96
N ARG A 12 16.59 42.04 7.80
CA ARG A 12 16.60 42.72 9.10
C ARG A 12 16.20 41.77 10.22
N LYS A 13 16.71 42.02 11.43
CA LYS A 13 16.28 41.34 12.64
C LYS A 13 14.83 41.68 12.94
N ASN A 14 14.02 40.67 13.26
CA ASN A 14 12.58 40.80 13.50
C ASN A 14 12.16 40.07 14.78
N GLY A 15 12.79 40.43 15.91
CA GLY A 15 12.53 39.84 17.21
C GLY A 15 13.06 38.42 17.36
N ARG A 16 12.61 37.72 18.40
CA ARG A 16 12.95 36.32 18.67
C ARG A 16 11.69 35.44 18.64
N GLN A 17 11.84 34.24 18.09
CA GLN A 17 10.77 33.23 18.06
C GLN A 17 11.30 31.93 18.65
N ARG A 18 10.69 31.45 19.74
CA ARG A 18 11.12 30.22 20.45
C ARG A 18 12.61 30.23 20.83
N GLY A 19 13.10 31.37 21.33
CA GLY A 19 14.51 31.53 21.73
C GLY A 19 15.49 31.78 20.58
N LYS A 20 15.09 31.62 19.32
CA LYS A 20 15.92 31.86 18.13
C LYS A 20 15.68 33.22 17.53
N GLN A 21 16.74 33.83 16.93
CA GLN A 21 16.61 35.11 16.24
C GLN A 21 15.74 34.93 14.98
N ASN A 22 14.68 35.70 14.90
CA ASN A 22 13.83 35.79 13.70
C ASN A 22 14.34 36.93 12.80
N TYR A 23 14.30 36.70 11.51
CA TYR A 23 14.70 37.64 10.47
C TYR A 23 13.55 37.89 9.50
N MET A 24 13.55 39.07 8.88
CA MET A 24 12.63 39.38 7.79
C MET A 24 13.40 39.88 6.58
N CYS A 25 13.16 39.32 5.42
CA CYS A 25 13.62 39.84 4.17
C CYS A 25 12.88 41.14 3.83
N VAL A 26 13.62 42.20 3.52
CA VAL A 26 13.06 43.52 3.19
C VAL A 26 12.34 43.47 1.84
N ASP A 27 12.87 42.69 0.90
CA ASP A 27 12.39 42.62 -0.48
C ASP A 27 11.10 41.79 -0.60
N CYS A 28 11.12 40.53 -0.16
CA CYS A 28 9.99 39.63 -0.32
C CYS A 28 9.12 39.46 0.93
N LYS A 29 9.42 40.19 2.01
CA LYS A 29 8.73 40.19 3.32
C LYS A 29 8.65 38.83 4.03
N ARG A 30 9.39 37.80 3.54
CA ARG A 30 9.43 36.51 4.20
C ARG A 30 10.12 36.61 5.55
N GLN A 31 9.45 36.07 6.59
CA GLN A 31 10.06 35.85 7.90
C GLN A 31 10.69 34.45 7.95
N PHE A 32 11.85 34.32 8.60
CA PHE A 32 12.55 33.05 8.77
C PHE A 32 13.50 33.14 9.96
N ILE A 33 13.89 31.98 10.50
CA ILE A 33 14.88 31.86 11.58
C ILE A 33 16.20 31.32 11.01
N GLU A 34 17.31 31.64 11.67
CA GLU A 34 18.65 31.29 11.23
C GLU A 34 18.87 29.77 11.08
N SER A 35 18.31 29.00 12.01
CA SER A 35 18.37 27.55 11.98
C SER A 35 17.03 26.93 12.36
N TYR A 36 16.54 26.03 11.54
CA TYR A 36 15.37 25.22 11.85
C TYR A 36 15.83 23.91 12.47
N ASP A 37 15.36 23.62 13.70
CA ASP A 37 15.54 22.28 14.24
C ASP A 37 14.74 21.31 13.36
N ARG A 38 15.41 20.37 12.76
CA ARG A 38 14.75 19.28 12.05
C ARG A 38 14.02 18.42 13.09
N LYS A 39 12.77 18.72 13.34
CA LYS A 39 11.88 17.87 14.15
C LYS A 39 11.36 16.71 13.29
N GLY A 40 12.25 16.01 12.61
CA GLY A 40 11.93 14.81 11.85
C GLY A 40 12.19 13.58 12.71
N TYR A 41 11.38 12.57 12.55
CA TYR A 41 11.67 11.25 13.07
C TYR A 41 12.79 10.62 12.25
N THR A 42 13.62 9.77 12.88
CA THR A 42 14.64 8.99 12.18
C THR A 42 13.99 7.97 11.25
N GLU A 43 14.72 7.52 10.23
CA GLU A 43 14.23 6.47 9.32
C GLU A 43 13.97 5.16 10.07
N ASP A 44 14.69 4.87 11.16
CA ASP A 44 14.46 3.68 11.98
C ASP A 44 13.08 3.74 12.66
N ILE A 45 12.74 4.87 13.30
CA ILE A 45 11.40 5.05 13.90
C ILE A 45 10.30 4.93 12.84
N LYS A 46 10.53 5.47 11.65
CA LYS A 46 9.59 5.38 10.55
C LYS A 46 9.42 3.92 10.08
N SER A 47 10.52 3.18 9.90
CA SER A 47 10.51 1.76 9.54
C SER A 47 9.75 0.94 10.57
N GLU A 48 10.07 1.09 11.86
CA GLU A 48 9.40 0.39 12.95
C GLU A 48 7.88 0.68 12.99
N CYS A 49 7.46 1.94 12.80
CA CYS A 49 6.04 2.29 12.73
C CYS A 49 5.34 1.63 11.53
N LEU A 50 6.00 1.58 10.37
CA LEU A 50 5.47 0.93 9.17
C LEU A 50 5.42 -0.60 9.33
N GLU A 51 6.43 -1.20 9.95
CA GLU A 51 6.45 -2.64 10.27
C GLU A 51 5.33 -3.01 11.25
N MET A 52 5.13 -2.23 12.31
CA MET A 52 3.98 -2.41 13.20
C MET A 52 2.65 -2.32 12.43
N TYR A 53 2.56 -1.38 11.47
CA TYR A 53 1.34 -1.20 10.68
C TYR A 53 1.02 -2.41 9.80
N VAL A 54 2.00 -2.99 9.13
CA VAL A 54 1.81 -4.18 8.30
C VAL A 54 1.76 -5.49 9.11
N ASN A 55 2.01 -5.42 10.41
CA ASN A 55 1.82 -6.50 11.38
C ASN A 55 0.63 -6.21 12.30
N ASP A 56 -0.51 -5.92 11.70
CA ASP A 56 -1.84 -5.81 12.30
C ASP A 56 -2.04 -4.65 13.31
N SER A 57 -1.13 -3.68 13.38
CA SER A 57 -1.28 -2.56 14.30
C SER A 57 -2.06 -1.41 13.65
N GLY A 58 -3.14 -0.97 14.31
CA GLY A 58 -3.87 0.24 13.92
C GLY A 58 -3.05 1.52 14.21
N PHE A 59 -3.27 2.59 13.45
CA PHE A 59 -2.54 3.85 13.59
C PHE A 59 -2.50 4.44 14.99
N ARG A 60 -3.62 4.37 15.72
CA ARG A 60 -3.67 4.85 17.11
C ARG A 60 -2.97 3.92 18.10
N ALA A 61 -2.85 2.63 17.80
CA ALA A 61 -2.05 1.72 18.59
C ALA A 61 -0.55 2.06 18.44
N ILE A 62 -0.09 2.28 17.22
CA ILE A 62 1.27 2.73 16.92
C ILE A 62 1.59 4.04 17.64
N GLU A 63 0.68 5.04 17.61
CA GLU A 63 0.84 6.29 18.33
C GLU A 63 1.03 6.08 19.84
N ARG A 64 0.24 5.21 20.47
CA ARG A 64 0.37 4.91 21.90
C ARG A 64 1.71 4.28 22.25
N VAL A 65 2.22 3.40 21.37
CA VAL A 65 3.49 2.66 21.63
C VAL A 65 4.70 3.52 21.27
N LYS A 66 4.74 4.05 20.05
CA LYS A 66 5.93 4.74 19.51
C LYS A 66 5.94 6.25 19.77
N LYS A 67 4.88 6.82 20.35
CA LYS A 67 4.72 8.26 20.60
C LYS A 67 4.84 9.12 19.34
N VAL A 68 4.57 8.52 18.17
CA VAL A 68 4.48 9.18 16.88
C VAL A 68 3.02 9.43 16.56
N HIS A 69 2.65 10.67 16.31
CA HIS A 69 1.24 11.04 16.06
C HIS A 69 0.67 10.23 14.88
N HIS A 70 -0.53 9.68 15.04
CA HIS A 70 -1.15 8.77 14.05
C HIS A 70 -1.24 9.36 12.64
N THR A 71 -1.44 10.69 12.50
CA THR A 71 -1.46 11.34 11.18
C THR A 71 -0.10 11.29 10.48
N THR A 72 1.00 11.31 11.23
CA THR A 72 2.35 11.15 10.69
C THR A 72 2.51 9.76 10.10
N VAL A 73 2.10 8.72 10.83
CA VAL A 73 2.14 7.33 10.34
C VAL A 73 1.25 7.15 9.11
N ILE A 74 0.04 7.73 9.11
CA ILE A 74 -0.85 7.74 7.93
C ILE A 74 -0.15 8.36 6.72
N ASN A 75 0.55 9.49 6.90
CA ASN A 75 1.27 10.15 5.81
C ASN A 75 2.42 9.29 5.28
N TRP A 76 3.15 8.60 6.15
CA TRP A 76 4.20 7.66 5.73
C TRP A 76 3.65 6.50 4.93
N VAL A 77 2.53 5.90 5.36
CA VAL A 77 1.85 4.84 4.60
C VAL A 77 1.38 5.34 3.23
N LYS A 78 0.80 6.55 3.16
CA LYS A 78 0.41 7.18 1.88
C LYS A 78 1.62 7.42 0.98
N GLN A 79 2.68 8.00 1.52
CA GLN A 79 3.89 8.31 0.78
C GLN A 79 4.50 7.05 0.19
N LEU A 80 4.70 6.01 1.00
CA LEU A 80 5.27 4.75 0.54
C LEU A 80 4.33 4.01 -0.41
N GLY A 81 3.04 3.86 -0.03
CA GLY A 81 2.06 3.16 -0.85
C GLY A 81 1.78 3.82 -2.21
N SER A 82 2.02 5.14 -2.35
CA SER A 82 1.91 5.84 -3.64
C SER A 82 3.08 5.58 -4.58
N THR A 83 4.25 5.20 -4.05
CA THR A 83 5.45 4.91 -4.86
C THR A 83 5.58 3.45 -5.25
N LEU A 84 4.91 2.55 -4.50
CA LEU A 84 4.95 1.12 -4.78
C LEU A 84 4.03 0.76 -5.96
N PRO A 85 4.46 -0.15 -6.86
CA PRO A 85 3.55 -0.79 -7.82
C PRO A 85 2.51 -1.65 -7.10
N ASP A 86 1.48 -2.10 -7.81
CA ASP A 86 0.42 -2.90 -7.20
C ASP A 86 0.96 -4.23 -6.63
N THR A 87 1.90 -4.85 -7.33
CA THR A 87 2.59 -6.06 -6.86
C THR A 87 4.11 -5.95 -7.07
N PRO A 88 4.93 -6.72 -6.33
CA PRO A 88 6.35 -6.91 -6.64
C PRO A 88 6.53 -7.51 -8.04
N TYR A 89 7.63 -7.13 -8.70
CA TYR A 89 7.99 -7.75 -9.97
C TYR A 89 8.25 -9.25 -9.79
N ARG A 90 7.72 -10.05 -10.72
CA ARG A 90 7.96 -11.49 -10.82
C ARG A 90 8.24 -11.84 -12.27
N SER A 91 9.22 -12.71 -12.49
CA SER A 91 9.58 -13.21 -13.82
C SER A 91 8.77 -14.44 -14.22
N GLU A 92 8.17 -15.13 -13.26
CA GLU A 92 7.48 -16.40 -13.50
C GLU A 92 6.03 -16.17 -13.93
N ILE A 93 5.68 -16.76 -15.08
CA ILE A 93 4.30 -16.83 -15.56
C ILE A 93 3.65 -18.07 -14.93
N PRO A 94 2.47 -17.96 -14.29
CA PRO A 94 1.82 -19.10 -13.67
C PRO A 94 1.26 -20.07 -14.70
N GLU A 95 1.56 -21.35 -14.56
CA GLU A 95 0.92 -22.43 -15.35
C GLU A 95 -0.52 -22.63 -14.90
N VAL A 96 -0.77 -22.55 -13.59
CA VAL A 96 -2.10 -22.62 -12.99
C VAL A 96 -2.31 -21.39 -12.14
N THR A 97 -3.38 -20.67 -12.45
CA THR A 97 -3.75 -19.41 -11.79
C THR A 97 -5.00 -19.62 -10.94
N GLU A 98 -4.92 -19.31 -9.64
CA GLU A 98 -6.10 -19.27 -8.76
C GLU A 98 -6.60 -17.84 -8.63
N VAL A 99 -7.92 -17.66 -8.68
CA VAL A 99 -8.60 -16.36 -8.56
C VAL A 99 -9.71 -16.44 -7.53
N ASP A 100 -9.75 -15.47 -6.62
CA ASP A 100 -10.77 -15.35 -5.57
C ASP A 100 -11.07 -13.88 -5.26
N GLU A 101 -12.18 -13.63 -4.56
CA GLU A 101 -12.54 -12.30 -4.10
C GLU A 101 -12.76 -12.23 -2.59
N LEU A 102 -12.15 -11.24 -1.98
CA LEU A 102 -12.22 -10.94 -0.56
C LEU A 102 -13.11 -9.72 -0.31
N GLU A 103 -14.24 -9.91 0.41
CA GLU A 103 -15.10 -8.80 0.80
C GLU A 103 -14.49 -7.96 1.93
N THR A 104 -14.55 -6.64 1.79
CA THR A 104 -14.25 -5.66 2.82
C THR A 104 -15.18 -4.45 2.67
N PHE A 105 -14.91 -3.33 3.34
CA PHE A 105 -15.72 -2.11 3.24
C PHE A 105 -14.86 -0.86 3.48
N VAL A 106 -15.36 0.27 2.99
CA VAL A 106 -14.71 1.58 3.14
C VAL A 106 -15.71 2.58 3.75
N GLY A 107 -15.30 3.25 4.83
CA GLY A 107 -16.11 4.24 5.54
C GLY A 107 -17.22 3.63 6.39
N PHE A 108 -18.13 2.88 5.79
CA PHE A 108 -19.29 2.27 6.44
C PHE A 108 -19.47 0.83 5.99
N LYS A 109 -19.95 -0.06 6.85
CA LYS A 109 -20.18 -1.48 6.55
C LYS A 109 -21.09 -1.72 5.33
N LYS A 110 -22.00 -0.80 5.04
CA LYS A 110 -22.88 -0.89 3.85
C LYS A 110 -22.14 -0.59 2.55
N ASN A 111 -21.01 0.13 2.63
CA ASN A 111 -20.19 0.46 1.48
C ASN A 111 -19.17 -0.66 1.25
N LYS A 112 -19.65 -1.77 0.74
CA LYS A 112 -18.86 -2.95 0.43
C LYS A 112 -17.93 -2.67 -0.73
N ILE A 113 -16.71 -3.18 -0.63
CA ILE A 113 -15.72 -3.21 -1.69
C ILE A 113 -15.10 -4.60 -1.72
N TRP A 114 -14.73 -5.05 -2.90
CA TRP A 114 -14.16 -6.37 -3.12
C TRP A 114 -12.73 -6.24 -3.57
N LEU A 115 -11.86 -7.03 -2.95
CA LEU A 115 -10.49 -7.22 -3.39
C LEU A 115 -10.42 -8.52 -4.17
N TRP A 116 -10.32 -8.42 -5.46
CA TRP A 116 -10.08 -9.55 -6.35
C TRP A 116 -8.60 -9.87 -6.33
N THR A 117 -8.22 -11.10 -6.03
CA THR A 117 -6.84 -11.55 -5.86
C THR A 117 -6.51 -12.69 -6.80
N VAL A 118 -5.29 -12.70 -7.27
CA VAL A 118 -4.74 -13.72 -8.16
C VAL A 118 -3.42 -14.21 -7.61
N VAL A 119 -3.27 -15.53 -7.59
CA VAL A 119 -2.02 -16.19 -7.17
C VAL A 119 -1.58 -17.24 -8.17
N ASN A 120 -0.30 -17.56 -8.16
CA ASN A 120 0.23 -18.75 -8.79
C ASN A 120 -0.02 -19.95 -7.86
N HIS A 121 -0.61 -21.04 -8.36
CA HIS A 121 -0.87 -22.25 -7.57
C HIS A 121 0.41 -22.81 -6.91
N SER A 122 1.52 -22.76 -7.62
CA SER A 122 2.80 -23.34 -7.18
C SER A 122 3.64 -22.43 -6.29
N VAL A 123 3.45 -21.10 -6.38
CA VAL A 123 4.31 -20.10 -5.71
C VAL A 123 3.49 -19.18 -4.81
N ALA A 124 3.95 -18.98 -3.56
CA ALA A 124 3.29 -18.11 -2.61
C ALA A 124 3.31 -16.64 -3.01
N GLY A 125 2.24 -15.93 -2.65
CA GLY A 125 2.07 -14.49 -2.77
C GLY A 125 1.16 -14.07 -3.91
N ILE A 126 0.54 -12.91 -3.72
CA ILE A 126 -0.38 -12.31 -4.69
C ILE A 126 0.42 -11.75 -5.86
N ILE A 127 0.00 -12.10 -7.08
CA ILE A 127 0.66 -11.71 -8.33
C ILE A 127 -0.14 -10.67 -9.14
N ALA A 128 -1.45 -10.58 -8.91
CA ALA A 128 -2.29 -9.51 -9.42
C ALA A 128 -3.48 -9.29 -8.48
N TRP A 129 -4.04 -8.08 -8.47
CA TRP A 129 -5.24 -7.77 -7.72
C TRP A 129 -5.90 -6.48 -8.21
N VAL A 130 -7.20 -6.35 -7.98
CA VAL A 130 -7.99 -5.15 -8.26
C VAL A 130 -8.97 -4.91 -7.13
N LEU A 131 -9.19 -3.64 -6.76
CA LEU A 131 -10.26 -3.21 -5.87
C LEU A 131 -11.45 -2.73 -6.71
N GLY A 132 -12.67 -3.06 -6.28
CA GLY A 132 -13.89 -2.59 -6.89
C GLY A 132 -15.12 -3.26 -6.30
N ASP A 133 -16.20 -3.26 -7.04
CA ASP A 133 -17.41 -4.02 -6.70
C ASP A 133 -17.28 -5.50 -7.13
N ARG A 134 -18.33 -6.28 -6.88
CA ARG A 134 -18.42 -7.70 -7.29
C ARG A 134 -19.06 -7.85 -8.68
N SER A 135 -18.66 -7.00 -9.63
CA SER A 135 -19.22 -6.99 -10.97
C SER A 135 -18.26 -7.58 -12.00
N SER A 136 -18.82 -7.90 -13.18
CA SER A 136 -18.06 -8.29 -14.37
C SER A 136 -17.12 -7.19 -14.86
N GLU A 137 -17.48 -5.92 -14.67
CA GLU A 137 -16.64 -4.79 -15.08
C GLU A 137 -15.37 -4.72 -14.24
N THR A 138 -15.47 -4.89 -12.91
CA THR A 138 -14.28 -4.94 -12.05
C THR A 138 -13.40 -6.14 -12.39
N PHE A 139 -14.00 -7.32 -12.58
CA PHE A 139 -13.24 -8.51 -12.97
C PHE A 139 -12.58 -8.37 -14.35
N LYS A 140 -13.22 -7.71 -15.29
CA LYS A 140 -12.66 -7.42 -16.61
C LYS A 140 -11.30 -6.70 -16.54
N HIS A 141 -11.15 -5.73 -15.63
CA HIS A 141 -9.86 -5.07 -15.41
C HIS A 141 -8.78 -6.07 -14.98
N LEU A 142 -9.11 -6.95 -14.03
CA LEU A 142 -8.18 -8.00 -13.59
C LEU A 142 -7.88 -8.99 -14.72
N TRP A 143 -8.93 -9.43 -15.45
CA TRP A 143 -8.79 -10.34 -16.58
C TRP A 143 -7.85 -9.80 -17.65
N MET A 144 -7.96 -8.52 -17.99
CA MET A 144 -7.06 -7.88 -18.96
C MET A 144 -5.59 -7.92 -18.55
N MET A 145 -5.30 -7.98 -17.24
CA MET A 145 -3.94 -8.11 -16.72
C MET A 145 -3.43 -9.55 -16.80
N ILE A 146 -4.29 -10.53 -16.50
CA ILE A 146 -3.87 -11.94 -16.34
C ILE A 146 -4.01 -12.79 -17.60
N LYS A 147 -4.90 -12.44 -18.53
CA LYS A 147 -5.11 -13.21 -19.76
C LYS A 147 -3.87 -13.32 -20.65
N CYS A 148 -2.96 -12.36 -20.60
CA CYS A 148 -1.71 -12.38 -21.36
C CYS A 148 -0.72 -13.45 -20.86
N TRP A 149 -0.92 -13.97 -19.66
CA TRP A 149 -0.09 -15.06 -19.12
C TRP A 149 -0.36 -16.39 -19.79
N GLN A 150 -1.55 -16.58 -20.39
CA GLN A 150 -1.93 -17.83 -21.08
C GLN A 150 -1.74 -19.05 -20.19
N SER A 151 -2.12 -18.93 -18.89
CA SER A 151 -2.10 -20.06 -17.96
C SER A 151 -2.88 -21.24 -18.53
N TYR A 152 -2.40 -22.46 -18.34
CA TYR A 152 -3.09 -23.67 -18.79
C TYR A 152 -4.47 -23.81 -18.11
N PHE A 153 -4.53 -23.44 -16.82
CA PHE A 153 -5.79 -23.49 -16.07
C PHE A 153 -5.98 -22.29 -15.17
N TYR A 154 -7.23 -21.86 -15.05
CA TYR A 154 -7.72 -20.87 -14.10
C TYR A 154 -8.66 -21.55 -13.13
N VAL A 155 -8.34 -21.54 -11.84
CA VAL A 155 -9.12 -22.19 -10.77
C VAL A 155 -9.91 -21.13 -10.01
N THR A 156 -11.22 -21.33 -9.85
CA THR A 156 -12.13 -20.40 -9.18
C THR A 156 -13.21 -21.16 -8.35
N ASP A 157 -13.97 -20.41 -7.52
CA ASP A 157 -15.08 -20.96 -6.73
C ASP A 157 -16.39 -21.16 -7.51
N GLY A 158 -16.40 -20.81 -8.79
CA GLY A 158 -17.60 -20.92 -9.64
C GLY A 158 -18.55 -19.71 -9.55
N TYR A 159 -18.09 -18.56 -9.08
CA TYR A 159 -18.88 -17.34 -9.16
C TYR A 159 -19.23 -17.02 -10.62
N PRO A 160 -20.50 -16.64 -10.94
CA PRO A 160 -21.02 -16.57 -12.33
C PRO A 160 -20.27 -15.59 -13.25
N VAL A 161 -19.46 -14.71 -12.74
CA VAL A 161 -18.67 -13.76 -13.53
C VAL A 161 -17.52 -14.45 -14.26
N TYR A 162 -16.88 -15.45 -13.64
CA TYR A 162 -15.69 -16.10 -14.21
C TYR A 162 -15.94 -16.76 -15.58
N PRO A 163 -17.01 -17.55 -15.79
CA PRO A 163 -17.28 -18.17 -17.09
C PRO A 163 -17.53 -17.18 -18.24
N CYS A 164 -17.81 -15.90 -17.93
CA CYS A 164 -17.98 -14.87 -18.98
C CYS A 164 -16.64 -14.49 -19.61
N PHE A 165 -15.51 -14.81 -18.99
CA PHE A 165 -14.17 -14.40 -19.43
C PHE A 165 -13.24 -15.58 -19.66
N ILE A 166 -13.35 -16.63 -18.83
CA ILE A 166 -12.48 -17.80 -18.85
C ILE A 166 -13.15 -18.88 -19.75
N SER A 167 -12.40 -19.37 -20.72
CA SER A 167 -12.84 -20.47 -21.58
C SER A 167 -13.13 -21.73 -20.75
N ASN A 168 -14.20 -22.47 -21.05
CA ASN A 168 -14.54 -23.70 -20.36
C ASN A 168 -13.41 -24.77 -20.40
N LYS A 169 -12.54 -24.71 -21.41
CA LYS A 169 -11.40 -25.62 -21.56
C LYS A 169 -10.31 -25.37 -20.52
N ASP A 170 -10.17 -24.10 -20.10
CA ASP A 170 -9.10 -23.62 -19.25
C ASP A 170 -9.61 -23.33 -17.83
N HIS A 171 -10.93 -23.51 -17.58
CA HIS A 171 -11.59 -23.16 -16.33
C HIS A 171 -11.86 -24.38 -15.46
N ILE A 172 -11.27 -24.39 -14.27
CA ILE A 172 -11.52 -25.39 -13.24
C ILE A 172 -12.30 -24.75 -12.09
N VAL A 173 -13.53 -25.21 -11.91
CA VAL A 173 -14.36 -24.79 -10.77
C VAL A 173 -14.16 -25.78 -9.62
N SER A 174 -13.41 -25.40 -8.62
CA SER A 174 -13.13 -26.28 -7.48
C SER A 174 -12.59 -25.52 -6.27
N LYS A 175 -13.34 -25.55 -5.18
CA LYS A 175 -12.87 -25.01 -3.89
C LYS A 175 -11.69 -25.80 -3.31
N THR A 176 -11.60 -27.08 -3.58
CA THR A 176 -10.52 -27.95 -3.07
C THR A 176 -9.15 -27.53 -3.62
N TYR A 177 -9.09 -26.99 -4.83
CA TYR A 177 -7.87 -26.55 -5.47
C TYR A 177 -7.56 -25.07 -5.30
N MET A 178 -8.38 -24.33 -4.52
CA MET A 178 -8.18 -22.90 -4.25
C MET A 178 -7.41 -22.61 -2.95
N THR A 179 -6.67 -23.58 -2.45
CA THR A 179 -6.00 -23.47 -1.14
C THR A 179 -4.97 -22.36 -1.07
N ARG A 180 -4.30 -22.05 -2.18
CA ARG A 180 -3.28 -21.02 -2.25
C ARG A 180 -3.90 -19.61 -2.14
N VAL A 181 -4.91 -19.31 -2.95
CA VAL A 181 -5.54 -17.99 -2.94
C VAL A 181 -6.30 -17.74 -1.63
N GLU A 182 -6.97 -18.74 -1.08
CA GLU A 182 -7.61 -18.65 0.24
C GLU A 182 -6.58 -18.42 1.35
N GLY A 183 -5.43 -19.09 1.28
CA GLY A 183 -4.31 -18.89 2.18
C GLY A 183 -3.76 -17.47 2.11
N GLU A 184 -3.54 -16.93 0.91
CA GLU A 184 -3.06 -15.55 0.74
C GLU A 184 -4.10 -14.51 1.18
N ASN A 185 -5.37 -14.74 0.92
CA ASN A 185 -6.46 -13.89 1.42
C ASN A 185 -6.54 -13.91 2.95
N SER A 186 -6.31 -15.07 3.58
CA SER A 186 -6.21 -15.21 5.02
C SER A 186 -4.97 -14.49 5.58
N ARG A 187 -3.82 -14.58 4.91
CA ARG A 187 -2.60 -13.83 5.26
C ARG A 187 -2.84 -12.32 5.19
N LEU A 188 -3.47 -11.81 4.13
CA LEU A 188 -3.81 -10.39 4.05
C LEU A 188 -4.68 -9.94 5.23
N ARG A 189 -5.67 -10.75 5.63
CA ARG A 189 -6.50 -10.45 6.81
C ARG A 189 -5.70 -10.52 8.10
N HIS A 190 -4.75 -11.43 8.22
CA HIS A 190 -3.91 -11.58 9.41
C HIS A 190 -2.95 -10.39 9.58
N TYR A 191 -2.32 -9.94 8.51
CA TYR A 191 -1.30 -8.89 8.54
C TYR A 191 -1.86 -7.46 8.47
N LEU A 192 -3.12 -7.29 8.09
CA LEU A 192 -3.68 -5.96 7.90
C LEU A 192 -5.01 -5.78 8.66
N ALA A 193 -4.95 -5.11 9.82
CA ALA A 193 -6.11 -4.81 10.66
C ALA A 193 -7.33 -4.26 9.92
N ARG A 194 -7.12 -3.63 8.75
CA ARG A 194 -8.19 -3.05 7.92
C ARG A 194 -9.04 -4.08 7.19
N LEU A 195 -8.51 -5.28 6.99
CA LEU A 195 -9.18 -6.37 6.28
C LEU A 195 -9.86 -7.39 7.20
N HIS A 196 -9.74 -7.22 8.52
CA HIS A 196 -10.47 -8.06 9.46
C HIS A 196 -11.99 -7.93 9.27
N ARG A 197 -12.70 -9.03 9.37
CA ARG A 197 -14.18 -9.09 9.24
C ARG A 197 -14.89 -8.23 10.28
N LYS A 198 -14.32 -8.12 11.49
CA LYS A 198 -14.82 -7.30 12.60
C LYS A 198 -13.70 -6.36 13.06
N THR A 199 -13.57 -5.20 12.43
CA THR A 199 -12.52 -4.25 12.74
C THR A 199 -13.07 -2.85 13.01
N PHE A 200 -12.42 -2.13 13.93
CA PHE A 200 -12.55 -0.68 14.06
C PHE A 200 -11.49 0.08 13.23
N CYS A 201 -10.53 -0.65 12.65
CA CYS A 201 -9.42 -0.08 11.88
C CYS A 201 -9.75 0.09 10.38
N TYR A 202 -11.02 0.02 9.97
CA TYR A 202 -11.43 0.10 8.57
C TYR A 202 -10.92 1.35 7.84
N SER A 203 -10.74 1.25 6.55
CA SER A 203 -10.30 2.36 5.71
C SER A 203 -11.40 3.41 5.54
N LYS A 204 -11.02 4.69 5.63
CA LYS A 204 -11.93 5.82 5.39
C LYS A 204 -12.10 6.13 3.90
N THR A 205 -11.13 5.75 3.07
CA THR A 205 -11.10 5.95 1.63
C THR A 205 -10.54 4.71 0.93
N GLU A 206 -11.01 4.46 -0.28
CA GLU A 206 -10.52 3.39 -1.13
C GLU A 206 -9.02 3.53 -1.42
N GLN A 207 -8.57 4.75 -1.70
CA GLN A 207 -7.17 5.05 -1.95
C GLN A 207 -6.27 4.65 -0.77
N MET A 208 -6.72 4.87 0.48
CA MET A 208 -5.96 4.44 1.66
C MET A 208 -5.93 2.92 1.80
N LEU A 209 -7.02 2.24 1.44
CA LEU A 209 -7.06 0.79 1.39
C LEU A 209 -6.06 0.26 0.33
N LYS A 210 -6.07 0.84 -0.86
CA LYS A 210 -5.13 0.50 -1.94
C LYS A 210 -3.67 0.63 -1.50
N TYR A 211 -3.30 1.73 -0.88
CA TYR A 211 -1.94 1.92 -0.36
C TYR A 211 -1.56 0.89 0.72
N SER A 212 -2.50 0.56 1.58
CA SER A 212 -2.29 -0.44 2.63
C SER A 212 -2.06 -1.84 2.06
N ILE A 213 -2.84 -2.21 1.06
CA ILE A 213 -2.70 -3.52 0.37
C ILE A 213 -1.36 -3.60 -0.35
N ARG A 214 -0.97 -2.56 -1.11
CA ARG A 214 0.35 -2.50 -1.74
C ARG A 214 1.47 -2.73 -0.74
N LEU A 215 1.40 -2.02 0.37
CA LEU A 215 2.44 -2.07 1.40
C LEU A 215 2.56 -3.47 2.01
N VAL A 216 1.44 -4.13 2.35
CA VAL A 216 1.48 -5.47 2.94
C VAL A 216 1.91 -6.53 1.93
N ILE A 217 1.47 -6.46 0.66
CA ILE A 217 1.92 -7.39 -0.39
C ILE A 217 3.43 -7.30 -0.57
N HIS A 218 3.99 -6.09 -0.62
CA HIS A 218 5.43 -5.88 -0.72
C HIS A 218 6.17 -6.37 0.53
N TYR A 219 5.64 -6.10 1.72
CA TYR A 219 6.20 -6.61 2.97
C TYR A 219 6.24 -8.13 3.00
N LEU A 220 5.15 -8.80 2.63
CA LEU A 220 5.07 -10.26 2.60
C LEU A 220 6.02 -10.89 1.57
N HIS A 221 6.35 -10.16 0.51
CA HIS A 221 7.29 -10.62 -0.52
C HIS A 221 8.76 -10.44 -0.12
N TYR A 222 9.11 -9.28 0.46
CA TYR A 222 10.50 -8.92 0.75
C TYR A 222 10.92 -9.17 2.21
N GLY A 223 9.98 -9.47 3.10
CA GLY A 223 10.23 -9.66 4.53
C GLY A 223 10.54 -8.39 5.32
N SER A 224 10.49 -7.22 4.68
CA SER A 224 10.78 -5.93 5.32
C SER A 224 10.06 -4.77 4.66
N VAL A 225 9.83 -3.70 5.42
CA VAL A 225 9.32 -2.41 4.91
C VAL A 225 10.48 -1.47 4.56
N ALA A 226 11.71 -1.97 4.54
CA ALA A 226 12.92 -1.17 4.37
C ALA A 226 12.89 -0.35 3.08
N LEU A 227 12.67 0.94 3.22
CA LEU A 227 12.61 1.94 2.13
C LEU A 227 13.84 1.92 1.23
N ARG A 228 15.03 1.58 1.78
CA ARG A 228 16.28 1.49 1.04
C ARG A 228 16.34 0.30 0.08
N ALA A 229 15.79 -0.86 0.46
CA ALA A 229 15.79 -2.05 -0.39
C ALA A 229 14.84 -1.88 -1.60
N LEU A 230 13.75 -1.14 -1.44
CA LEU A 230 12.79 -0.86 -2.52
C LEU A 230 13.31 0.21 -3.51
N CYS A 231 14.12 1.18 -3.03
CA CYS A 231 14.76 2.17 -3.89
C CYS A 231 16.01 1.63 -4.61
N ALA A 232 16.83 0.82 -3.96
CA ALA A 232 18.07 0.27 -4.56
C ALA A 232 17.76 -0.68 -5.73
N ARG A 233 16.71 -1.50 -5.64
CA ARG A 233 16.34 -2.45 -6.70
C ARG A 233 15.68 -1.83 -7.95
N LYS A 234 15.29 -0.55 -7.91
CA LYS A 234 14.90 0.18 -9.14
C LYS A 234 16.06 0.36 -10.13
N PHE A 235 17.30 0.29 -9.67
CA PHE A 235 18.49 0.44 -10.52
C PHE A 235 19.02 -0.90 -11.06
N GLU A 236 18.75 -2.02 -10.40
CA GLU A 236 19.19 -3.35 -10.87
C GLU A 236 18.24 -3.97 -11.93
N ALA A 237 17.01 -3.49 -12.04
CA ALA A 237 16.03 -3.99 -13.03
C ALA A 237 16.09 -3.25 -14.37
N ILE A 238 17.00 -2.28 -14.55
CA ILE A 238 17.19 -1.47 -15.76
C ILE A 238 18.60 -1.68 -16.36
N ALA A 239 19.44 -2.49 -15.74
CA ALA A 239 20.72 -2.98 -16.25
C ALA A 239 20.55 -4.44 -16.67
#